data_05b58ae45cbf2372cabbe6f9ea1eda0f
#
_entry.id   05b58ae45cbf2372cabbe6f9ea1eda0f
#
_cell.length_a   1.000
_cell.length_b   1.000
_cell.length_c   1.000
_cell.angle_alpha   90.00
_cell.angle_beta   90.00
_cell.angle_gamma   90.00
#
_symmetry.space_group_name_H-M   'P 1'
#
loop_
_entity.id
_entity.type
_entity.pdbx_description
1 polymer ?
#
loop_
_entity_poly.entity_id
_entity_poly.type
_entity_poly.pdbx_seq_one_letter_code
_entity_poly.pdbx_strand_id
1 'polypeptide(L)'
;EEPPPHAIFLLATTEPDKLPVTVLSRCLQFNLRALTREEISGQLGKVLSAEQIPFDQGALDLLARAARGSMRDGLSLTDQAIAQGDRSVTEQGVAVMLGSLDPRDNIALLNYIAHGDIQQALQHLRTLPDRMTDISDVLSELQNLLHQLALTQLAPGYVDSGLVSHKEGMQALAQLLAPEQIQVWYRMILEGRR
;
A
#
# COMPACT_ATOMS: atom_id res chain seq x y z
N GLU A 1 33.95 -27.26 -9.05
CA GLU A 1 34.71 -27.86 -7.95
C GLU A 1 33.73 -28.19 -6.83
N GLU A 2 33.91 -29.35 -6.24
CA GLU A 2 32.97 -29.85 -5.22
C GLU A 2 33.34 -29.22 -3.87
N PRO A 3 32.33 -28.75 -3.08
CA PRO A 3 32.58 -28.25 -1.75
C PRO A 3 33.05 -29.40 -0.82
N PRO A 4 33.80 -29.09 0.23
CA PRO A 4 34.16 -30.10 1.24
C PRO A 4 32.90 -30.70 1.85
N PRO A 5 32.90 -32.00 2.27
CA PRO A 5 31.70 -32.70 2.74
C PRO A 5 30.99 -32.08 3.96
N HIS A 6 31.68 -31.18 4.66
CA HIS A 6 31.18 -30.47 5.85
C HIS A 6 30.74 -29.03 5.58
N ALA A 7 30.83 -28.57 4.30
CA ALA A 7 30.47 -27.20 3.92
C ALA A 7 29.20 -27.19 3.06
N ILE A 8 28.24 -26.37 3.45
CA ILE A 8 27.01 -26.10 2.70
C ILE A 8 27.04 -24.65 2.27
N PHE A 9 26.89 -24.40 0.96
CA PHE A 9 26.76 -23.04 0.42
C PHE A 9 25.30 -22.68 0.25
N LEU A 10 24.90 -21.57 0.84
CA LEU A 10 23.58 -20.95 0.66
C LEU A 10 23.76 -19.64 -0.12
N LEU A 11 23.23 -19.60 -1.34
CA LEU A 11 23.26 -18.44 -2.21
C LEU A 11 21.86 -17.85 -2.28
N ALA A 12 21.70 -16.59 -1.90
CA ALA A 12 20.43 -15.87 -2.01
C ALA A 12 20.59 -14.73 -3.00
N THR A 13 19.71 -14.65 -3.98
CA THR A 13 19.71 -13.59 -4.99
C THR A 13 18.27 -13.29 -5.45
N THR A 14 18.03 -12.05 -5.83
CA THR A 14 16.81 -11.63 -6.53
C THR A 14 16.94 -11.74 -8.06
N GLU A 15 18.16 -12.04 -8.56
CA GLU A 15 18.50 -12.08 -9.98
C GLU A 15 19.20 -13.40 -10.34
N PRO A 16 18.45 -14.52 -10.39
CA PRO A 16 19.04 -15.83 -10.69
C PRO A 16 19.70 -15.87 -12.07
N ASP A 17 19.19 -15.11 -13.03
CA ASP A 17 19.70 -15.07 -14.40
C ASP A 17 21.11 -14.49 -14.53
N LYS A 18 21.58 -13.75 -13.51
CA LYS A 18 22.95 -13.22 -13.44
C LYS A 18 23.98 -14.24 -12.90
N LEU A 19 23.52 -15.37 -12.37
CA LEU A 19 24.40 -16.41 -11.89
C LEU A 19 24.91 -17.27 -13.05
N PRO A 20 26.22 -17.65 -13.01
CA PRO A 20 26.76 -18.55 -14.02
C PRO A 20 26.00 -19.90 -14.06
N VAL A 21 25.73 -20.39 -15.26
CA VAL A 21 25.03 -21.68 -15.48
C VAL A 21 25.76 -22.84 -14.77
N THR A 22 27.07 -22.75 -14.66
CA THR A 22 27.92 -23.73 -13.94
C THR A 22 27.61 -23.80 -12.44
N VAL A 23 27.15 -22.71 -11.84
CA VAL A 23 26.72 -22.66 -10.43
C VAL A 23 25.28 -23.20 -10.34
N LEU A 24 24.39 -22.68 -11.18
CA LEU A 24 22.97 -23.07 -11.18
C LEU A 24 22.76 -24.58 -11.37
N SER A 25 23.58 -25.21 -12.25
CA SER A 25 23.49 -26.64 -12.53
C SER A 25 23.93 -27.55 -11.35
N ARG A 26 24.59 -26.97 -10.32
CA ARG A 26 25.07 -27.70 -9.14
C ARG A 26 24.32 -27.36 -7.87
N CYS A 27 23.34 -26.44 -7.94
CA CYS A 27 22.56 -25.99 -6.80
C CYS A 27 21.11 -26.47 -6.90
N LEU A 28 20.53 -26.78 -5.75
CA LEU A 28 19.08 -26.87 -5.62
C LEU A 28 18.51 -25.46 -5.60
N GLN A 29 17.55 -25.18 -6.48
CA GLN A 29 16.92 -23.87 -6.58
C GLN A 29 15.59 -23.87 -5.83
N PHE A 30 15.42 -22.91 -4.94
CA PHE A 30 14.18 -22.67 -4.21
C PHE A 30 13.68 -21.26 -4.52
N ASN A 31 12.52 -21.18 -5.18
CA ASN A 31 11.89 -19.91 -5.44
C ASN A 31 11.11 -19.45 -4.22
N LEU A 32 11.50 -18.32 -3.65
CA LEU A 32 10.79 -17.66 -2.57
C LEU A 32 9.87 -16.59 -3.17
N ARG A 33 8.60 -16.62 -2.80
CA ARG A 33 7.64 -15.58 -3.20
C ARG A 33 7.75 -14.35 -2.31
N ALA A 34 7.30 -13.21 -2.81
CA ALA A 34 7.02 -12.05 -1.97
C ALA A 34 5.93 -12.40 -0.92
N LEU A 35 6.02 -11.78 0.24
CA LEU A 35 5.00 -11.92 1.28
C LEU A 35 3.72 -11.19 0.87
N THR A 36 2.57 -11.72 1.29
CA THR A 36 1.30 -11.02 1.13
C THR A 36 1.18 -9.87 2.14
N ARG A 37 0.26 -8.95 1.91
CA ARG A 37 0.00 -7.84 2.84
C ARG A 37 -0.44 -8.36 4.21
N GLU A 38 -1.28 -9.37 4.23
CA GLU A 38 -1.79 -10.00 5.44
C GLU A 38 -0.68 -10.67 6.25
N GLU A 39 0.27 -11.32 5.56
CA GLU A 39 1.44 -11.92 6.22
C GLU A 39 2.34 -10.87 6.86
N ILE A 40 2.58 -9.75 6.15
CA ILE A 40 3.38 -8.64 6.68
C ILE A 40 2.65 -7.96 7.83
N SER A 41 1.41 -7.53 7.64
CA SER A 41 0.58 -6.88 8.68
C SER A 41 0.48 -7.75 9.94
N GLY A 42 0.20 -9.05 9.76
CA GLY A 42 0.15 -9.99 10.88
C GLY A 42 1.48 -10.16 11.61
N GLN A 43 2.61 -10.15 10.91
CA GLN A 43 3.92 -10.24 11.55
C GLN A 43 4.31 -8.95 12.25
N LEU A 44 4.06 -7.79 11.66
CA LEU A 44 4.28 -6.48 12.30
C LEU A 44 3.47 -6.35 13.60
N GLY A 45 2.19 -6.77 13.57
CA GLY A 45 1.35 -6.78 14.77
C GLY A 45 1.89 -7.66 15.90
N LYS A 46 2.46 -8.83 15.57
CA LYS A 46 3.12 -9.70 16.56
C LYS A 46 4.35 -9.03 17.17
N VAL A 47 5.19 -8.40 16.33
CA VAL A 47 6.40 -7.70 16.78
C VAL A 47 6.02 -6.54 17.71
N LEU A 48 5.11 -5.66 17.30
CA LEU A 48 4.67 -4.53 18.10
C LEU A 48 4.01 -4.95 19.43
N SER A 49 3.24 -6.03 19.40
CA SER A 49 2.65 -6.60 20.62
C SER A 49 3.72 -7.14 21.58
N ALA A 50 4.75 -7.80 21.07
CA ALA A 50 5.86 -8.31 21.89
C ALA A 50 6.68 -7.18 22.51
N GLU A 51 6.86 -6.06 21.77
CA GLU A 51 7.55 -4.86 22.24
C GLU A 51 6.64 -3.95 23.08
N GLN A 52 5.37 -4.32 23.30
CA GLN A 52 4.38 -3.53 24.05
C GLN A 52 4.16 -2.12 23.47
N ILE A 53 4.22 -1.99 22.18
CA ILE A 53 3.98 -0.74 21.46
C ILE A 53 2.52 -0.72 20.99
N PRO A 54 1.72 0.29 21.37
CA PRO A 54 0.35 0.43 20.89
C PRO A 54 0.32 0.75 19.39
N PHE A 55 -0.61 0.14 18.67
CA PHE A 55 -0.78 0.33 17.23
C PHE A 55 -2.22 0.24 16.78
N ASP A 56 -2.53 0.90 15.66
CA ASP A 56 -3.81 0.78 14.96
C ASP A 56 -3.68 -0.26 13.84
N GLN A 57 -4.75 -1.02 13.58
CA GLN A 57 -4.76 -1.98 12.48
C GLN A 57 -4.57 -1.29 11.11
N GLY A 58 -5.16 -0.11 10.90
CA GLY A 58 -4.97 0.68 9.68
C GLY A 58 -3.51 1.09 9.45
N ALA A 59 -2.76 1.35 10.52
CA ALA A 59 -1.32 1.62 10.44
C ALA A 59 -0.55 0.41 9.89
N LEU A 60 -0.85 -0.80 10.39
CA LEU A 60 -0.22 -2.02 9.92
C LEU A 60 -0.52 -2.29 8.44
N ASP A 61 -1.73 -2.01 8.00
CA ASP A 61 -2.14 -2.21 6.60
C ASP A 61 -1.44 -1.22 5.65
N LEU A 62 -1.24 0.03 6.10
CA LEU A 62 -0.46 1.02 5.36
C LEU A 62 1.02 0.61 5.26
N LEU A 63 1.63 0.18 6.37
CA LEU A 63 3.01 -0.29 6.40
C LEU A 63 3.20 -1.54 5.52
N ALA A 64 2.30 -2.51 5.60
CA ALA A 64 2.34 -3.73 4.79
C ALA A 64 2.20 -3.43 3.28
N ARG A 65 1.35 -2.45 2.92
CA ARG A 65 1.23 -1.96 1.54
C ARG A 65 2.52 -1.32 1.06
N ALA A 66 3.13 -0.46 1.87
CA ALA A 66 4.37 0.24 1.53
C ALA A 66 5.57 -0.72 1.43
N ALA A 67 5.57 -1.81 2.19
CA ALA A 67 6.62 -2.83 2.20
C ALA A 67 6.71 -3.68 0.92
N ARG A 68 5.68 -3.65 0.06
CA ARG A 68 5.67 -4.31 -1.28
C ARG A 68 6.14 -5.76 -1.27
N GLY A 69 5.78 -6.52 -0.23
CA GLY A 69 6.14 -7.93 -0.09
C GLY A 69 7.48 -8.20 0.59
N SER A 70 8.20 -7.16 1.04
CA SER A 70 9.47 -7.25 1.75
C SER A 70 9.28 -7.07 3.27
N MET A 71 9.55 -8.11 4.05
CA MET A 71 9.49 -7.99 5.53
C MET A 71 10.55 -7.03 6.07
N ARG A 72 11.74 -6.98 5.45
CA ARG A 72 12.80 -6.04 5.87
C ARG A 72 12.30 -4.59 5.77
N ASP A 73 11.70 -4.23 4.63
CA ASP A 73 11.20 -2.88 4.40
C ASP A 73 10.03 -2.59 5.34
N GLY A 74 9.14 -3.56 5.57
CA GLY A 74 8.06 -3.46 6.54
C GLY A 74 8.56 -3.16 7.96
N LEU A 75 9.58 -3.87 8.43
CA LEU A 75 10.19 -3.62 9.75
C LEU A 75 10.88 -2.26 9.81
N SER A 76 11.65 -1.89 8.76
CA SER A 76 12.32 -0.59 8.70
C SER A 76 11.34 0.59 8.73
N LEU A 77 10.22 0.48 7.99
CA LEU A 77 9.15 1.47 8.03
C LEU A 77 8.45 1.52 9.40
N THR A 78 8.30 0.36 10.05
CA THR A 78 7.73 0.28 11.39
C THR A 78 8.62 0.97 12.43
N ASP A 79 9.94 0.77 12.37
CA ASP A 79 10.89 1.46 13.24
C ASP A 79 10.83 2.99 13.06
N GLN A 80 10.69 3.45 11.81
CA GLN A 80 10.50 4.88 11.53
C GLN A 80 9.18 5.41 12.11
N ALA A 81 8.11 4.63 11.98
CA ALA A 81 6.81 5.01 12.54
C ALA A 81 6.84 5.11 14.08
N ILE A 82 7.51 4.18 14.76
CA ILE A 82 7.72 4.21 16.21
C ILE A 82 8.50 5.46 16.63
N ALA A 83 9.57 5.77 15.91
CA ALA A 83 10.43 6.92 16.20
C ALA A 83 9.70 8.26 16.03
N GLN A 84 8.77 8.37 15.06
CA GLN A 84 8.01 9.59 14.80
C GLN A 84 6.75 9.69 15.67
N GLY A 85 6.18 8.56 16.09
CA GLY A 85 4.89 8.46 16.78
C GLY A 85 4.97 8.41 18.30
N ASP A 86 6.09 8.85 18.92
CA ASP A 86 6.30 8.82 20.37
C ASP A 86 5.95 7.46 21.00
N ARG A 87 6.55 6.39 20.42
CA ARG A 87 6.32 5.00 20.80
C ARG A 87 4.88 4.48 20.58
N SER A 88 4.18 5.06 19.63
CA SER A 88 2.88 4.55 19.16
C SER A 88 2.84 4.53 17.63
N VAL A 89 2.14 3.57 17.05
CA VAL A 89 2.02 3.40 15.59
C VAL A 89 0.57 3.64 15.20
N THR A 90 0.23 4.90 14.93
CA THR A 90 -1.13 5.30 14.55
C THR A 90 -1.29 5.36 13.03
N GLU A 91 -2.50 5.11 12.53
CA GLU A 91 -2.82 5.19 11.10
C GLU A 91 -2.47 6.57 10.52
N GLN A 92 -2.84 7.63 11.23
CA GLN A 92 -2.55 9.01 10.81
C GLN A 92 -1.04 9.29 10.78
N GLY A 93 -0.30 8.84 11.80
CA GLY A 93 1.15 9.04 11.88
C GLY A 93 1.87 8.34 10.73
N VAL A 94 1.49 7.09 10.43
CA VAL A 94 2.04 6.32 9.32
C VAL A 94 1.68 6.94 7.97
N ALA A 95 0.43 7.40 7.78
CA ALA A 95 0.03 8.07 6.55
C ALA A 95 0.89 9.33 6.29
N VAL A 96 1.09 10.16 7.32
CA VAL A 96 1.96 11.35 7.24
C VAL A 96 3.42 10.96 6.94
N MET A 97 3.95 9.93 7.61
CA MET A 97 5.32 9.45 7.41
C MET A 97 5.56 8.96 5.99
N LEU A 98 4.60 8.24 5.43
CA LEU A 98 4.66 7.70 4.07
C LEU A 98 4.38 8.76 2.99
N GLY A 99 3.98 9.98 3.38
CA GLY A 99 3.54 11.00 2.44
C GLY A 99 2.25 10.61 1.70
N SER A 100 1.52 9.61 2.18
CA SER A 100 0.26 9.19 1.60
C SER A 100 -0.89 10.04 2.17
N LEU A 101 -1.87 10.31 1.32
CA LEU A 101 -3.14 10.89 1.78
C LEU A 101 -3.84 9.90 2.72
N ASP A 102 -4.49 10.44 3.75
CA ASP A 102 -5.49 9.67 4.50
C ASP A 102 -6.52 9.14 3.47
N PRO A 103 -6.85 7.85 3.47
CA PRO A 103 -7.89 7.32 2.59
C PRO A 103 -9.21 8.09 2.67
N ARG A 104 -9.51 8.69 3.82
CA ARG A 104 -10.67 9.58 4.03
C ARG A 104 -10.61 10.83 3.17
N ASP A 105 -9.44 11.43 3.03
CA ASP A 105 -9.24 12.63 2.22
C ASP A 105 -9.43 12.33 0.72
N ASN A 106 -8.94 11.18 0.26
CA ASN A 106 -9.14 10.73 -1.11
C ASN A 106 -10.61 10.43 -1.41
N ILE A 107 -11.33 9.78 -0.49
CA ILE A 107 -12.76 9.51 -0.60
C ILE A 107 -13.54 10.82 -0.61
N ALA A 108 -13.21 11.77 0.27
CA ALA A 108 -13.85 13.08 0.30
C ALA A 108 -13.62 13.86 -1.00
N LEU A 109 -12.40 13.86 -1.51
CA LEU A 109 -12.05 14.51 -2.77
C LEU A 109 -12.87 13.94 -3.95
N LEU A 110 -12.92 12.61 -4.07
CA LEU A 110 -13.72 11.95 -5.09
C LEU A 110 -15.21 12.24 -4.94
N ASN A 111 -15.70 12.35 -3.72
CA ASN A 111 -17.09 12.68 -3.44
C ASN A 111 -17.43 14.10 -3.89
N TYR A 112 -16.57 15.10 -3.64
CA TYR A 112 -16.76 16.47 -4.16
C TYR A 112 -16.77 16.48 -5.69
N ILE A 113 -15.85 15.77 -6.33
CA ILE A 113 -15.79 15.67 -7.79
C ILE A 113 -17.05 15.00 -8.34
N ALA A 114 -17.54 13.93 -7.70
CA ALA A 114 -18.75 13.20 -8.09
C ALA A 114 -20.01 14.06 -8.05
N HIS A 115 -20.09 14.98 -7.08
CA HIS A 115 -21.19 15.94 -6.98
C HIS A 115 -20.99 17.21 -7.83
N GLY A 116 -19.87 17.34 -8.54
CA GLY A 116 -19.55 18.53 -9.32
C GLY A 116 -19.19 19.76 -8.47
N ASP A 117 -18.91 19.57 -7.18
CA ASP A 117 -18.53 20.66 -6.28
C ASP A 117 -17.03 20.93 -6.37
N ILE A 118 -16.64 21.58 -7.48
CA ILE A 118 -15.25 21.90 -7.77
C ILE A 118 -14.66 22.86 -6.74
N GLN A 119 -15.49 23.73 -6.15
CA GLN A 119 -15.02 24.68 -5.15
C GLN A 119 -14.57 23.97 -3.88
N GLN A 120 -15.37 23.04 -3.38
CA GLN A 120 -15.03 22.25 -2.21
C GLN A 120 -13.84 21.30 -2.51
N ALA A 121 -13.77 20.70 -3.68
CA ALA A 121 -12.64 19.87 -4.09
C ALA A 121 -11.32 20.67 -4.06
N LEU A 122 -11.30 21.88 -4.64
CA LEU A 122 -10.12 22.74 -4.63
C LEU A 122 -9.75 23.24 -3.22
N GLN A 123 -10.76 23.56 -2.40
CA GLN A 123 -10.53 23.95 -1.01
C GLN A 123 -9.95 22.78 -0.21
N HIS A 124 -10.47 21.58 -0.38
CA HIS A 124 -9.98 20.36 0.27
C HIS A 124 -8.52 20.09 -0.11
N LEU A 125 -8.17 20.18 -1.40
CA LEU A 125 -6.78 20.03 -1.87
C LEU A 125 -5.82 21.04 -1.19
N ARG A 126 -6.28 22.25 -0.90
CA ARG A 126 -5.46 23.27 -0.21
C ARG A 126 -5.27 23.00 1.29
N THR A 127 -6.14 22.19 1.91
CA THR A 127 -6.03 21.80 3.33
C THR A 127 -5.14 20.57 3.52
N LEU A 128 -4.81 19.88 2.44
CA LEU A 128 -3.88 18.75 2.51
C LEU A 128 -2.49 19.25 2.93
N PRO A 129 -1.80 18.53 3.81
CA PRO A 129 -0.52 18.98 4.35
C PRO A 129 0.48 19.33 3.25
N ASP A 130 1.26 20.43 3.43
CA ASP A 130 2.36 20.87 2.54
C ASP A 130 3.44 19.81 2.27
N ARG A 131 3.32 18.64 2.90
CA ARG A 131 4.20 17.47 2.73
C ARG A 131 3.85 16.57 1.56
N MET A 132 2.75 16.83 0.86
CA MET A 132 2.47 16.16 -0.40
C MET A 132 3.40 16.72 -1.47
N THR A 133 4.53 16.06 -1.57
CA THR A 133 5.65 16.53 -2.39
C THR A 133 5.39 16.36 -3.88
N ASP A 134 4.40 15.53 -4.28
CA ASP A 134 4.14 15.27 -5.69
C ASP A 134 2.64 15.04 -5.99
N ILE A 135 2.11 15.83 -6.92
CA ILE A 135 0.77 15.62 -7.50
C ILE A 135 0.63 14.20 -8.08
N SER A 136 1.73 13.62 -8.53
CA SER A 136 1.77 12.24 -9.05
C SER A 136 1.32 11.21 -8.00
N ASP A 137 1.61 11.43 -6.71
CA ASP A 137 1.20 10.54 -5.63
C ASP A 137 -0.31 10.63 -5.39
N VAL A 138 -0.88 11.85 -5.41
CA VAL A 138 -2.34 12.06 -5.34
C VAL A 138 -3.05 11.33 -6.47
N LEU A 139 -2.55 11.51 -7.70
CA LEU A 139 -3.13 10.85 -8.86
C LEU A 139 -3.02 9.32 -8.77
N SER A 140 -1.91 8.82 -8.20
CA SER A 140 -1.73 7.37 -7.97
C SER A 140 -2.74 6.81 -6.98
N GLU A 141 -2.96 7.53 -5.87
CA GLU A 141 -3.94 7.13 -4.86
C GLU A 141 -5.38 7.21 -5.39
N LEU A 142 -5.73 8.26 -6.13
CA LEU A 142 -7.03 8.37 -6.79
C LEU A 142 -7.23 7.26 -7.82
N GLN A 143 -6.21 6.89 -8.59
CA GLN A 143 -6.23 5.77 -9.52
C GLN A 143 -6.53 4.46 -8.79
N ASN A 144 -5.83 4.20 -7.67
CA ASN A 144 -6.08 3.01 -6.84
C ASN A 144 -7.50 3.00 -6.30
N LEU A 145 -8.00 4.14 -5.83
CA LEU A 145 -9.36 4.26 -5.31
C LEU A 145 -10.43 3.98 -6.39
N LEU A 146 -10.26 4.54 -7.58
CA LEU A 146 -11.16 4.27 -8.72
C LEU A 146 -11.14 2.80 -9.13
N HIS A 147 -9.97 2.15 -9.09
CA HIS A 147 -9.86 0.72 -9.33
C HIS A 147 -10.64 -0.09 -8.29
N GLN A 148 -10.51 0.25 -7.02
CA GLN A 148 -11.25 -0.40 -5.93
C GLN A 148 -12.76 -0.16 -6.04
N LEU A 149 -13.20 1.04 -6.47
CA LEU A 149 -14.60 1.33 -6.74
C LEU A 149 -15.16 0.44 -7.86
N ALA A 150 -14.41 0.28 -8.95
CA ALA A 150 -14.78 -0.62 -10.03
C ALA A 150 -14.92 -2.07 -9.56
N LEU A 151 -13.99 -2.57 -8.75
CA LEU A 151 -14.07 -3.90 -8.15
C LEU A 151 -15.26 -4.04 -7.21
N THR A 152 -15.56 -3.02 -6.40
CA THR A 152 -16.72 -3.01 -5.50
C THR A 152 -18.04 -3.07 -6.26
N GLN A 153 -18.14 -2.41 -7.44
CA GLN A 153 -19.31 -2.50 -8.30
C GLN A 153 -19.47 -3.87 -8.94
N LEU A 154 -18.39 -4.47 -9.41
CA LEU A 154 -18.39 -5.78 -10.09
C LEU A 154 -18.56 -6.95 -9.12
N ALA A 155 -18.03 -6.84 -7.92
CA ALA A 155 -18.05 -7.87 -6.89
C ALA A 155 -18.40 -7.27 -5.52
N PRO A 156 -19.69 -7.04 -5.22
CA PRO A 156 -20.14 -6.36 -3.99
C PRO A 156 -19.77 -7.04 -2.66
N GLY A 157 -19.08 -8.15 -2.66
CA GLY A 157 -18.55 -8.83 -1.46
C GLY A 157 -17.03 -8.76 -1.35
N TYR A 158 -16.37 -8.31 -2.40
CA TYR A 158 -14.92 -8.17 -2.42
C TYR A 158 -14.53 -6.82 -1.84
N VAL A 159 -13.83 -6.84 -0.71
CA VAL A 159 -13.24 -5.65 -0.10
C VAL A 159 -11.75 -5.92 0.06
N ASP A 160 -10.93 -5.08 -0.56
CA ASP A 160 -9.49 -5.15 -0.34
C ASP A 160 -9.20 -4.87 1.15
N SER A 161 -8.37 -5.70 1.78
CA SER A 161 -8.00 -5.63 3.20
C SER A 161 -7.53 -4.23 3.64
N GLY A 162 -6.94 -3.45 2.74
CA GLY A 162 -6.48 -2.08 3.02
C GLY A 162 -7.56 -1.00 3.11
N LEU A 163 -8.85 -1.32 2.84
CA LEU A 163 -9.96 -0.37 2.85
C LEU A 163 -11.14 -0.82 3.72
N VAL A 164 -10.94 -1.85 4.55
CA VAL A 164 -12.00 -2.39 5.42
C VAL A 164 -12.57 -1.32 6.35
N SER A 165 -11.73 -0.44 6.89
CA SER A 165 -12.13 0.68 7.75
C SER A 165 -12.92 1.78 7.03
N HIS A 166 -12.93 1.82 5.69
CA HIS A 166 -13.57 2.85 4.87
C HIS A 166 -14.69 2.29 3.98
N LYS A 167 -15.15 1.09 4.29
CA LYS A 167 -16.13 0.34 3.49
C LYS A 167 -17.42 1.12 3.18
N GLU A 168 -17.93 1.84 4.16
CA GLU A 168 -19.18 2.60 4.00
C GLU A 168 -19.02 3.73 2.97
N GLY A 169 -17.93 4.51 3.06
CA GLY A 169 -17.65 5.59 2.12
C GLY A 169 -17.41 5.07 0.70
N MET A 170 -16.71 3.93 0.58
CA MET A 170 -16.50 3.26 -0.70
C MET A 170 -17.80 2.74 -1.32
N GLN A 171 -18.68 2.15 -0.52
CA GLN A 171 -19.98 1.67 -0.99
C GLN A 171 -20.88 2.82 -1.44
N ALA A 172 -20.89 3.93 -0.70
CA ALA A 172 -21.66 5.11 -1.07
C ALA A 172 -21.20 5.68 -2.42
N LEU A 173 -19.86 5.83 -2.61
CA LEU A 173 -19.30 6.26 -3.90
C LEU A 173 -19.57 5.28 -5.04
N ALA A 174 -19.48 3.97 -4.77
CA ALA A 174 -19.78 2.95 -5.78
C ALA A 174 -21.25 2.94 -6.23
N GLN A 175 -22.16 3.38 -5.37
CA GLN A 175 -23.58 3.56 -5.73
C GLN A 175 -23.85 4.88 -6.45
N LEU A 176 -23.06 5.92 -6.13
CA LEU A 176 -23.22 7.25 -6.69
C LEU A 176 -22.70 7.34 -8.14
N LEU A 177 -21.58 6.71 -8.42
CA LEU A 177 -20.88 6.80 -9.71
C LEU A 177 -21.34 5.71 -10.68
N ALA A 178 -21.60 6.09 -11.92
CA ALA A 178 -21.83 5.12 -12.99
C ALA A 178 -20.50 4.40 -13.35
N PRO A 179 -20.55 3.11 -13.74
CA PRO A 179 -19.33 2.37 -14.13
C PRO A 179 -18.51 3.06 -15.22
N GLU A 180 -19.20 3.70 -16.17
CA GLU A 180 -18.59 4.43 -17.29
C GLU A 180 -17.84 5.67 -16.78
N GLN A 181 -18.35 6.37 -15.78
CA GLN A 181 -17.68 7.53 -15.18
C GLN A 181 -16.38 7.11 -14.48
N ILE A 182 -16.40 6.00 -13.74
CA ILE A 182 -15.21 5.46 -13.08
C ILE A 182 -14.13 5.13 -14.12
N GLN A 183 -14.51 4.51 -15.24
CA GLN A 183 -13.57 4.17 -16.31
C GLN A 183 -12.99 5.41 -17.01
N VAL A 184 -13.82 6.40 -17.28
CA VAL A 184 -13.37 7.66 -17.89
C VAL A 184 -12.37 8.37 -16.97
N TRP A 185 -12.68 8.51 -15.68
CA TRP A 185 -11.80 9.16 -14.73
C TRP A 185 -10.50 8.40 -14.51
N TYR A 186 -10.57 7.06 -14.43
CA TYR A 186 -9.37 6.22 -14.36
C TYR A 186 -8.44 6.46 -15.55
N ARG A 187 -9.01 6.53 -16.75
CA ARG A 187 -8.26 6.80 -17.98
C ARG A 187 -7.66 8.20 -18.00
N MET A 188 -8.42 9.21 -17.57
CA MET A 188 -7.93 10.60 -17.48
C MET A 188 -6.72 10.70 -16.54
N ILE A 189 -6.75 10.01 -15.40
CA ILE A 189 -5.64 9.97 -14.45
C ILE A 189 -4.41 9.28 -15.08
N LEU A 190 -4.61 8.15 -15.76
CA LEU A 190 -3.51 7.46 -16.46
C LEU A 190 -2.83 8.33 -17.52
N GLU A 191 -3.61 9.11 -18.27
CA GLU A 191 -3.08 10.02 -19.29
C GLU A 191 -2.41 11.24 -18.67
N GLY A 192 -2.93 11.76 -17.56
CA GLY A 192 -2.38 12.94 -16.87
C GLY A 192 -1.08 12.66 -16.08
N ARG A 193 -0.71 11.39 -15.87
CA ARG A 193 0.56 10.98 -15.23
C ARG A 193 1.73 10.78 -16.19
N ARG A 194 1.50 10.86 -17.47
CA ARG A 194 2.55 10.78 -18.51
C ARG A 194 3.20 12.12 -18.75
#